data_7663be0252d9a6d348038daadfd9d444
#
_entry.id   7663be0252d9a6d348038daadfd9d444
#
_cell.length_a   1.000
_cell.length_b   1.000
_cell.length_c   1.000
_cell.angle_alpha   90.00
_cell.angle_beta   90.00
_cell.angle_gamma   90.00
#
_symmetry.space_group_name_H-M   'P 1'
#
loop_
_entity.id
_entity.type
_entity.pdbx_description
1 polymer ?
#
loop_
_entity_poly.entity_id
_entity_poly.type
_entity_poly.pdbx_seq_one_letter_code
_entity_poly.pdbx_strand_id
1 'polypeptide(L)'
;MMRLLLSLLLLLSFLQMNAQTYPKVILPGDYPDPSIMRDGKDYYMTHSPFYYAPGFLIWHSQDLMNWEPLCRVMPQYEGSAMAPDLLKYKDTYYIYYPAAGTNWVMWAKDIRGPWSLPVDLKVGGIDPGHVVNREGNRYL
;
A
#
# COMPACT_ATOMS: atom_id res chain seq x y z
N MET A 1 39.66 45.08 3.35
CA MET A 1 38.80 44.45 2.31
C MET A 1 38.82 42.92 2.40
N MET A 2 39.98 42.27 2.33
CA MET A 2 40.11 40.79 2.31
C MET A 2 39.48 40.11 3.59
N ARG A 3 39.61 40.67 4.77
CA ARG A 3 39.02 40.15 6.00
C ARG A 3 37.48 40.22 6.05
N LEU A 4 36.93 41.26 5.47
CA LEU A 4 35.46 41.40 5.31
C LEU A 4 34.88 40.40 4.30
N LEU A 5 35.59 40.13 3.20
CA LEU A 5 35.19 39.13 2.21
C LEU A 5 35.22 37.72 2.80
N LEU A 6 36.27 37.40 3.60
CA LEU A 6 36.35 36.08 4.27
C LEU A 6 35.21 35.89 5.31
N SER A 7 34.88 36.92 6.04
CA SER A 7 33.76 36.87 7.02
C SER A 7 32.41 36.71 6.32
N LEU A 8 32.23 37.34 5.16
CA LEU A 8 30.99 37.22 4.39
C LEU A 8 30.85 35.84 3.76
N LEU A 9 31.96 35.24 3.25
CA LEU A 9 31.99 33.88 2.73
C LEU A 9 31.69 32.83 3.84
N LEU A 10 32.21 33.03 5.05
CA LEU A 10 31.89 32.19 6.18
C LEU A 10 30.41 32.30 6.61
N LEU A 11 29.84 33.50 6.62
CA LEU A 11 28.42 33.68 6.89
C LEU A 11 27.52 33.01 5.83
N LEU A 12 27.88 33.10 4.56
CA LEU A 12 27.15 32.46 3.46
C LEU A 12 27.22 30.93 3.53
N SER A 13 28.34 30.35 4.03
CA SER A 13 28.44 28.90 4.20
C SER A 13 27.56 28.37 5.37
N PHE A 14 27.29 29.19 6.39
CA PHE A 14 26.35 28.83 7.46
C PHE A 14 24.88 28.89 7.02
N LEU A 15 24.55 29.65 5.96
CA LEU A 15 23.19 29.71 5.42
C LEU A 15 22.82 28.48 4.57
N GLN A 16 23.79 27.65 4.23
CA GLN A 16 23.58 26.33 3.61
C GLN A 16 23.43 25.22 4.65
N MET A 17 23.00 25.53 5.85
CA MET A 17 22.55 24.46 6.76
C MET A 17 21.38 23.77 6.08
N ASN A 18 21.66 22.56 5.59
CA ASN A 18 20.68 21.64 5.06
C ASN A 18 19.47 21.63 6.00
N ALA A 19 18.36 22.16 5.56
CA ALA A 19 17.10 21.94 6.21
C ALA A 19 16.93 20.41 6.23
N GLN A 20 17.08 19.81 7.39
CA GLN A 20 16.84 18.39 7.58
C GLN A 20 15.38 18.18 7.22
N THR A 21 15.13 17.66 6.02
CA THR A 21 13.78 17.33 5.59
C THR A 21 13.34 16.14 6.41
N TYR A 22 12.59 16.40 7.46
CA TYR A 22 11.92 15.33 8.20
C TYR A 22 11.00 14.58 7.23
N PRO A 23 10.89 13.23 7.37
CA PRO A 23 9.94 12.46 6.59
C PRO A 23 8.55 13.10 6.71
N LYS A 24 7.94 13.43 5.58
CA LYS A 24 6.57 13.95 5.58
C LYS A 24 5.63 12.78 5.86
N VAL A 25 4.79 12.93 6.88
CA VAL A 25 3.68 11.98 7.09
C VAL A 25 2.67 12.19 5.96
N ILE A 26 2.52 11.17 5.12
CA ILE A 26 1.63 11.20 3.95
C ILE A 26 0.20 10.86 4.36
N LEU A 27 0.03 9.88 5.24
CA LEU A 27 -1.25 9.42 5.74
C LEU A 27 -1.13 9.21 7.25
N PRO A 28 -1.66 10.12 8.09
CA PRO A 28 -1.58 9.97 9.54
C PRO A 28 -2.57 8.89 10.00
N GLY A 29 -2.10 7.97 10.84
CA GLY A 29 -2.91 6.90 11.39
C GLY A 29 -2.12 5.60 11.54
N ASP A 30 -2.84 4.53 11.88
CA ASP A 30 -2.30 3.17 11.99
C ASP A 30 -2.75 2.37 10.76
N TYR A 31 -1.85 2.27 9.78
CA TYR A 31 -2.06 1.58 8.50
C TYR A 31 -0.92 0.60 8.24
N PRO A 32 -0.80 -0.48 9.03
CA PRO A 32 0.29 -1.43 8.93
C PRO A 32 0.21 -2.27 7.65
N ASP A 33 1.36 -2.80 7.25
CA ASP A 33 1.52 -3.71 6.12
C ASP A 33 0.90 -3.14 4.82
N PRO A 34 1.25 -1.91 4.41
CA PRO A 34 0.66 -1.31 3.23
C PRO A 34 1.11 -2.03 1.97
N SER A 35 0.15 -2.44 1.14
CA SER A 35 0.37 -2.93 -0.22
C SER A 35 -0.10 -1.89 -1.22
N ILE A 36 0.79 -1.48 -2.12
CA ILE A 36 0.55 -0.43 -3.12
C ILE A 36 0.71 -1.01 -4.52
N MET A 37 -0.26 -0.75 -5.38
CA MET A 37 -0.18 -1.07 -6.81
C MET A 37 -0.43 0.16 -7.67
N ARG A 38 0.08 0.13 -8.91
CA ARG A 38 -0.18 1.14 -9.93
C ARG A 38 -1.02 0.56 -11.06
N ASP A 39 -2.03 1.33 -11.50
CA ASP A 39 -2.82 1.04 -12.69
C ASP A 39 -2.94 2.31 -13.56
N GLY A 40 -2.19 2.35 -14.64
CA GLY A 40 -2.09 3.55 -15.48
C GLY A 40 -1.48 4.73 -14.73
N LYS A 41 -2.27 5.78 -14.52
CA LYS A 41 -1.88 6.98 -13.77
C LYS A 41 -2.31 6.94 -12.29
N ASP A 42 -3.08 5.94 -11.92
CA ASP A 42 -3.68 5.82 -10.60
C ASP A 42 -2.86 4.85 -9.71
N TYR A 43 -2.79 5.15 -8.43
CA TYR A 43 -2.20 4.31 -7.40
C TYR A 43 -3.30 3.91 -6.43
N TYR A 44 -3.27 2.65 -6.04
CA TYR A 44 -4.17 2.09 -5.05
C TYR A 44 -3.37 1.45 -3.93
N MET A 45 -3.83 1.64 -2.71
CA MET A 45 -3.20 1.09 -1.52
C MET A 45 -4.26 0.44 -0.64
N THR A 46 -3.90 -0.65 0.00
CA THR A 46 -4.64 -1.21 1.13
C THR A 46 -3.67 -1.60 2.24
N HIS A 47 -4.18 -1.94 3.40
CA HIS A 47 -3.37 -2.26 4.59
C HIS A 47 -4.10 -3.29 5.46
N SER A 48 -3.42 -3.82 6.45
CA SER A 48 -4.00 -4.76 7.42
C SER A 48 -5.18 -4.15 8.17
N PRO A 49 -6.39 -4.70 8.04
CA PRO A 49 -7.54 -4.24 8.81
C PRO A 49 -7.65 -4.92 10.19
N PHE A 50 -6.89 -6.02 10.43
CA PHE A 50 -6.98 -6.86 11.62
C PHE A 50 -8.42 -7.27 11.95
N TYR A 51 -8.98 -6.72 13.00
CA TYR A 51 -10.33 -7.01 13.50
C TYR A 51 -11.39 -6.01 13.03
N TYR A 52 -10.99 -4.99 12.24
CA TYR A 52 -11.94 -3.99 11.76
C TYR A 52 -12.75 -4.51 10.58
N ALA A 53 -14.08 -4.37 10.67
CA ALA A 53 -15.00 -4.67 9.58
C ALA A 53 -15.88 -3.44 9.28
N PRO A 54 -16.20 -3.15 8.01
CA PRO A 54 -15.70 -3.79 6.79
C PRO A 54 -14.19 -3.61 6.62
N GLY A 55 -13.49 -4.70 6.26
CA GLY A 55 -12.04 -4.71 6.13
C GLY A 55 -11.53 -4.22 4.77
N PHE A 56 -10.21 -4.13 4.65
CA PHE A 56 -9.46 -3.71 3.47
C PHE A 56 -9.99 -2.42 2.85
N LEU A 57 -9.74 -1.30 3.53
CA LEU A 57 -9.96 0.02 2.93
C LEU A 57 -8.99 0.20 1.76
N ILE A 58 -9.54 0.43 0.57
CA ILE A 58 -8.77 0.85 -0.59
C ILE A 58 -8.64 2.36 -0.55
N TRP A 59 -7.41 2.84 -0.65
CA TRP A 59 -7.03 4.23 -0.85
C TRP A 59 -6.68 4.45 -2.30
N HIS A 60 -6.93 5.65 -2.80
CA HIS A 60 -6.58 6.10 -4.14
C HIS A 60 -5.69 7.33 -4.09
N SER A 61 -4.72 7.40 -5.01
CA SER A 61 -3.86 8.56 -5.23
C SER A 61 -3.44 8.65 -6.70
N GLN A 62 -3.08 9.84 -7.16
CA GLN A 62 -2.44 10.04 -8.47
C GLN A 62 -1.00 10.54 -8.35
N ASP A 63 -0.52 10.80 -7.14
CA ASP A 63 0.79 11.40 -6.89
C ASP A 63 1.59 10.74 -5.75
N LEU A 64 1.03 9.70 -5.11
CA LEU A 64 1.57 9.01 -3.94
C LEU A 64 1.68 9.90 -2.68
N MET A 65 1.26 11.14 -2.75
CA MET A 65 1.36 12.11 -1.66
C MET A 65 0.00 12.44 -1.05
N ASN A 66 -1.03 12.48 -1.89
CA ASN A 66 -2.39 12.78 -1.49
C ASN A 66 -3.24 11.52 -1.68
N TRP A 67 -3.73 10.96 -0.58
CA TRP A 67 -4.51 9.74 -0.55
C TRP A 67 -5.93 10.02 -0.08
N GLU A 68 -6.91 9.50 -0.78
CA GLU A 68 -8.31 9.56 -0.41
C GLU A 68 -8.90 8.15 -0.27
N PRO A 69 -9.80 7.92 0.69
CA PRO A 69 -10.47 6.64 0.84
C PRO A 69 -11.42 6.41 -0.34
N LEU A 70 -11.33 5.23 -0.96
CA LEU A 70 -12.10 4.89 -2.15
C LEU A 70 -13.28 3.96 -1.86
N CYS A 71 -13.01 2.81 -1.26
CA CYS A 71 -14.01 1.80 -0.92
C CYS A 71 -13.48 0.82 0.13
N ARG A 72 -14.39 0.03 0.72
CA ARG A 72 -14.05 -1.11 1.56
C ARG A 72 -14.50 -2.39 0.86
N VAL A 73 -13.68 -3.44 0.93
CA VAL A 73 -13.85 -4.61 0.06
C VAL A 73 -14.27 -5.89 0.79
N MET A 74 -13.92 -6.04 2.06
CA MET A 74 -14.28 -7.21 2.85
C MET A 74 -15.46 -6.89 3.78
N PRO A 75 -16.70 -7.28 3.41
CA PRO A 75 -17.88 -6.88 4.18
C PRO A 75 -18.05 -7.68 5.48
N GLN A 76 -17.46 -8.87 5.54
CA GLN A 76 -17.58 -9.80 6.67
C GLN A 76 -16.21 -10.03 7.31
N TYR A 77 -16.25 -10.41 8.57
CA TYR A 77 -15.04 -10.76 9.33
C TYR A 77 -14.74 -12.25 9.15
N GLU A 78 -13.57 -12.54 8.54
CA GLU A 78 -13.09 -13.92 8.34
C GLU A 78 -11.93 -14.28 9.30
N GLY A 79 -11.78 -13.56 10.39
CA GLY A 79 -10.64 -13.62 11.27
C GLY A 79 -9.76 -12.38 11.15
N SER A 80 -8.72 -12.27 11.98
CA SER A 80 -7.75 -11.17 11.89
C SER A 80 -7.05 -11.20 10.54
N ALA A 81 -7.51 -10.38 9.60
CA ALA A 81 -6.91 -10.26 8.28
C ALA A 81 -5.70 -9.32 8.32
N MET A 82 -4.58 -9.76 7.75
CA MET A 82 -3.29 -9.07 7.86
C MET A 82 -2.61 -8.99 6.49
N ALA A 83 -1.55 -8.21 6.39
CA ALA A 83 -0.55 -8.17 5.33
C ALA A 83 -1.10 -8.50 3.92
N PRO A 84 -2.02 -7.68 3.38
CA PRO A 84 -2.62 -7.93 2.08
C PRO A 84 -1.60 -7.75 0.95
N ASP A 85 -1.71 -8.56 -0.10
CA ASP A 85 -1.07 -8.31 -1.39
C ASP A 85 -2.14 -7.86 -2.39
N LEU A 86 -2.17 -6.56 -2.69
CA LEU A 86 -3.07 -5.93 -3.66
C LEU A 86 -2.39 -5.87 -5.02
N LEU A 87 -2.98 -6.49 -6.02
CA LEU A 87 -2.43 -6.49 -7.36
C LEU A 87 -3.50 -6.48 -8.45
N LYS A 88 -3.09 -6.13 -9.67
CA LYS A 88 -3.87 -6.33 -10.89
C LYS A 88 -3.15 -7.34 -11.78
N TYR A 89 -3.86 -8.38 -12.17
CA TYR A 89 -3.41 -9.32 -13.18
C TYR A 89 -4.38 -9.35 -14.35
N LYS A 90 -3.87 -8.98 -15.54
CA LYS A 90 -4.70 -8.70 -16.72
C LYS A 90 -5.76 -7.62 -16.38
N ASP A 91 -7.02 -7.93 -16.48
CA ASP A 91 -8.17 -7.04 -16.26
C ASP A 91 -8.89 -7.29 -14.91
N THR A 92 -8.22 -7.91 -13.95
CA THR A 92 -8.82 -8.30 -12.67
C THR A 92 -7.92 -7.88 -11.51
N TYR A 93 -8.50 -7.25 -10.51
CA TYR A 93 -7.87 -6.91 -9.25
C TYR A 93 -8.00 -8.07 -8.28
N TYR A 94 -6.97 -8.28 -7.47
CA TYR A 94 -6.90 -9.33 -6.46
C TYR A 94 -6.38 -8.76 -5.15
N ILE A 95 -6.88 -9.30 -4.05
CA ILE A 95 -6.28 -9.14 -2.73
C ILE A 95 -6.07 -10.54 -2.18
N TYR A 96 -4.80 -10.90 -1.95
CA TYR A 96 -4.41 -12.07 -1.18
C TYR A 96 -4.10 -11.65 0.23
N TYR A 97 -4.50 -12.43 1.23
CA TYR A 97 -4.27 -12.07 2.62
C TYR A 97 -4.33 -13.30 3.54
N PRO A 98 -3.56 -13.33 4.63
CA PRO A 98 -3.69 -14.35 5.66
C PRO A 98 -4.80 -13.95 6.64
N ALA A 99 -5.61 -14.93 7.02
CA ALA A 99 -6.58 -14.85 8.09
C ALA A 99 -6.93 -16.26 8.59
N ALA A 100 -7.26 -16.40 9.87
CA ALA A 100 -7.71 -17.67 10.47
C ALA A 100 -6.77 -18.88 10.18
N GLY A 101 -5.46 -18.64 10.09
CA GLY A 101 -4.44 -19.69 9.90
C GLY A 101 -4.26 -20.19 8.46
N THR A 102 -4.89 -19.55 7.49
CA THR A 102 -4.77 -19.87 6.05
C THR A 102 -4.68 -18.59 5.23
N ASN A 103 -4.36 -18.69 3.95
CA ASN A 103 -4.39 -17.59 3.01
C ASN A 103 -5.71 -17.59 2.22
N TRP A 104 -6.23 -16.40 1.98
CA TRP A 104 -7.48 -16.14 1.29
C TRP A 104 -7.24 -15.29 0.05
N VAL A 105 -8.18 -15.31 -0.88
CA VAL A 105 -8.20 -14.42 -2.02
C VAL A 105 -9.58 -13.86 -2.28
N MET A 106 -9.64 -12.58 -2.66
CA MET A 106 -10.79 -11.89 -3.21
C MET A 106 -10.41 -11.25 -4.55
N TRP A 107 -11.37 -11.06 -5.44
CA TRP A 107 -11.13 -10.42 -6.74
C TRP A 107 -12.32 -9.58 -7.20
N ALA A 108 -12.03 -8.61 -8.09
CA ALA A 108 -13.02 -7.76 -8.74
C ALA A 108 -12.55 -7.33 -10.14
N LYS A 109 -13.49 -6.98 -11.01
CA LYS A 109 -13.19 -6.37 -12.32
C LYS A 109 -13.02 -4.85 -12.23
N ASP A 110 -13.64 -4.22 -11.27
CA ASP A 110 -13.46 -2.82 -10.92
C ASP A 110 -12.89 -2.74 -9.50
N ILE A 111 -11.93 -1.85 -9.28
CA ILE A 111 -11.31 -1.67 -7.97
C ILE A 111 -12.33 -1.24 -6.89
N ARG A 112 -13.42 -0.59 -7.29
CA ARG A 112 -14.54 -0.23 -6.42
C ARG A 112 -15.49 -1.39 -6.14
N GLY A 113 -15.32 -2.52 -6.85
CA GLY A 113 -16.16 -3.71 -6.74
C GLY A 113 -17.27 -3.80 -7.81
N PRO A 114 -18.20 -4.74 -7.68
CA PRO A 114 -18.31 -5.63 -6.52
C PRO A 114 -17.15 -6.61 -6.43
N TRP A 115 -16.64 -6.82 -5.22
CA TRP A 115 -15.64 -7.83 -4.92
C TRP A 115 -16.31 -9.19 -4.67
N SER A 116 -15.59 -10.26 -5.03
CA SER A 116 -16.02 -11.63 -4.72
C SER A 116 -16.12 -11.85 -3.22
N LEU A 117 -16.84 -12.89 -2.82
CA LEU A 117 -16.66 -13.45 -1.49
C LEU A 117 -15.24 -14.00 -1.33
N PRO A 118 -14.69 -14.00 -0.10
CA PRO A 118 -13.40 -14.59 0.19
C PRO A 118 -13.37 -16.08 -0.15
N VAL A 119 -12.28 -16.54 -0.75
CA VAL A 119 -12.01 -17.95 -1.05
C VAL A 119 -10.79 -18.39 -0.27
N ASP A 120 -10.96 -19.40 0.58
CA ASP A 120 -9.88 -20.04 1.33
C ASP A 120 -9.01 -20.87 0.38
N LEU A 121 -7.74 -20.52 0.27
CA LEU A 121 -6.76 -21.22 -0.55
C LEU A 121 -6.22 -22.49 0.12
N LYS A 122 -6.48 -22.68 1.42
CA LYS A 122 -5.98 -23.81 2.24
C LYS A 122 -4.46 -23.94 2.22
N VAL A 123 -3.80 -22.79 2.11
CA VAL A 123 -2.34 -22.67 2.14
C VAL A 123 -1.97 -21.87 3.38
N GLY A 124 -1.17 -22.44 4.24
CA GLY A 124 -0.64 -21.78 5.43
C GLY A 124 0.43 -20.73 5.09
N GLY A 125 0.92 -20.06 6.11
CA GLY A 125 1.91 -18.98 5.98
C GLY A 125 1.31 -17.60 6.24
N ILE A 126 2.18 -16.60 6.23
CA ILE A 126 1.85 -15.19 6.40
C ILE A 126 2.50 -14.39 5.27
N ASP A 127 2.08 -13.14 5.10
CA ASP A 127 2.66 -12.18 4.16
C ASP A 127 2.70 -12.74 2.72
N PRO A 128 1.55 -13.10 2.13
CA PRO A 128 1.51 -13.67 0.79
C PRO A 128 2.03 -12.66 -0.24
N GLY A 129 2.79 -13.16 -1.21
CA GLY A 129 3.26 -12.36 -2.33
C GLY A 129 2.99 -13.08 -3.65
N HIS A 130 2.25 -12.45 -4.55
CA HIS A 130 1.91 -13.02 -5.84
C HIS A 130 2.96 -12.69 -6.90
N VAL A 131 3.43 -13.72 -7.61
CA VAL A 131 4.34 -13.55 -8.74
C VAL A 131 3.84 -14.28 -9.98
N VAL A 132 4.25 -13.78 -11.15
CA VAL A 132 3.96 -14.40 -12.45
C VAL A 132 5.29 -14.66 -13.15
N ASN A 133 5.52 -15.90 -13.57
CA ASN A 133 6.71 -16.22 -14.33
C ASN A 133 6.58 -15.80 -15.82
N ARG A 134 7.65 -16.00 -16.60
CA ARG A 134 7.68 -15.63 -18.01
C ARG A 134 6.69 -16.39 -18.88
N GLU A 135 6.30 -17.58 -18.49
CA GLU A 135 5.29 -18.41 -19.17
C GLU A 135 3.86 -18.04 -18.78
N GLY A 136 3.67 -17.11 -17.85
CA GLY A 136 2.36 -16.67 -17.37
C GLY A 136 1.77 -17.52 -16.24
N ASN A 137 2.54 -18.45 -15.67
CA ASN A 137 2.13 -19.21 -14.50
C ASN A 137 2.17 -18.31 -13.26
N ARG A 138 1.17 -18.48 -12.41
CA ARG A 138 0.98 -17.67 -11.19
C ARG A 138 1.39 -18.50 -9.96
N TYR A 139 2.07 -17.85 -9.04
CA TYR A 139 2.53 -18.42 -7.78
C TYR A 139 2.15 -17.48 -6.63
N LEU A 140 1.90 -18.04 -5.48
CA LEU A 140 1.67 -17.34 -4.21
C LEU A 140 2.72 -17.81 -3.21
#